data_b83adcc4b0a775c5271a56bab055e6c5
#
_entry.id   b83adcc4b0a775c5271a56bab055e6c5
#
_cell.length_a   1.000
_cell.length_b   1.000
_cell.length_c   1.000
_cell.angle_alpha   90.00
_cell.angle_beta   90.00
_cell.angle_gamma   90.00
#
_symmetry.space_group_name_H-M   'P 1'
#
loop_
_entity.id
_entity.type
_entity.pdbx_description
1 polymer ?
#
loop_
_entity_poly.entity_id
_entity_poly.type
_entity_poly.pdbx_seq_one_letter_code
_entity_poly.pdbx_strand_id
1 'polypeptide(L)'
;MRKIIVMAEEGELSLLDKAKEQLGLDLRDAQLIYTGVGAINIIRSLAGLDRDAEVYNIGYVGSANFEIGTWVEVTEVRLNHPNVTYPEPELQLSPITRSVLPTNGRSGLRREGLSPIIKSVCYTNTDFVLASDYKDCVFDMELAFIASLGFKQLHSLKYVSDNLSLHTYHDLTHGVE
;
A
#
# COMPACT_ATOMS: atom_id res chain seq x y z
N MET A 1 14.50 -14.38 6.87
CA MET A 1 13.62 -14.23 5.71
C MET A 1 13.96 -12.90 5.06
N ARG A 2 14.07 -12.86 3.73
CA ARG A 2 14.41 -11.63 2.98
C ARG A 2 13.20 -10.71 2.96
N LYS A 3 13.36 -9.47 3.40
CA LYS A 3 12.33 -8.44 3.32
C LYS A 3 12.51 -7.61 2.04
N ILE A 4 11.42 -7.34 1.36
CA ILE A 4 11.40 -6.56 0.12
C ILE A 4 10.33 -5.47 0.27
N ILE A 5 10.71 -4.22 0.00
CA ILE A 5 9.78 -3.12 -0.12
C ILE A 5 9.55 -2.88 -1.61
N VAL A 6 8.29 -2.84 -2.01
CA VAL A 6 7.85 -2.58 -3.38
C VAL A 6 7.11 -1.25 -3.41
N MET A 7 7.57 -0.36 -4.26
CA MET A 7 6.97 0.95 -4.53
C MET A 7 6.85 1.14 -6.04
N ALA A 8 5.88 1.91 -6.49
CA ALA A 8 5.73 2.16 -7.92
C ALA A 8 6.83 3.11 -8.43
N GLU A 9 7.07 4.19 -7.72
CA GLU A 9 7.97 5.26 -8.17
C GLU A 9 8.86 5.79 -7.03
N GLU A 10 9.98 6.40 -7.40
CA GLU A 10 10.90 7.03 -6.47
C GLU A 10 10.26 8.18 -5.66
N GLY A 11 9.28 8.87 -6.25
CA GLY A 11 8.49 9.91 -5.57
C GLY A 11 7.75 9.42 -4.32
N GLU A 12 7.52 8.11 -4.19
CA GLU A 12 6.90 7.51 -3.02
C GLU A 12 7.85 7.28 -1.84
N LEU A 13 9.16 7.51 -2.01
CA LEU A 13 10.17 7.22 -0.98
C LEU A 13 9.89 7.90 0.36
N SER A 14 9.33 9.11 0.32
CA SER A 14 8.94 9.84 1.53
C SER A 14 7.91 9.09 2.38
N LEU A 15 7.09 8.21 1.78
CA LEU A 15 6.14 7.37 2.51
C LEU A 15 6.84 6.34 3.38
N LEU A 16 8.03 5.86 2.97
CA LEU A 16 8.79 4.88 3.75
C LEU A 16 9.22 5.46 5.10
N ASP A 17 9.70 6.70 5.12
CA ASP A 17 10.07 7.36 6.36
C ASP A 17 8.85 7.68 7.22
N LYS A 18 7.77 8.16 6.62
CA LYS A 18 6.49 8.34 7.32
C LYS A 18 5.98 7.03 7.92
N ALA A 19 6.06 5.91 7.18
CA ALA A 19 5.63 4.60 7.69
C ALA A 19 6.47 4.15 8.88
N LYS A 20 7.78 4.33 8.85
CA LYS A 20 8.68 4.01 9.98
C LYS A 20 8.34 4.85 11.22
N GLU A 21 8.18 6.16 11.05
CA GLU A 21 7.95 7.10 12.15
C GLU A 21 6.54 6.98 12.74
N GLN A 22 5.52 7.01 11.87
CA GLN A 22 4.12 7.10 12.28
C GLN A 22 3.52 5.74 12.66
N LEU A 23 4.05 4.65 12.11
CA LEU A 23 3.49 3.31 12.30
C LEU A 23 4.42 2.37 13.06
N GLY A 24 5.68 2.77 13.28
CA GLY A 24 6.67 1.96 13.98
C GLY A 24 7.07 0.69 13.22
N LEU A 25 7.07 0.71 11.90
CA LEU A 25 7.49 -0.44 11.08
C LEU A 25 9.00 -0.60 11.11
N ASP A 26 9.46 -1.84 11.37
CA ASP A 26 10.88 -2.20 11.24
C ASP A 26 11.15 -2.77 9.85
N LEU A 27 11.60 -1.91 8.97
CA LEU A 27 11.95 -2.22 7.58
C LEU A 27 13.46 -2.09 7.34
N ARG A 28 14.27 -2.20 8.41
CA ARG A 28 15.73 -2.24 8.29
C ARG A 28 16.13 -3.47 7.48
N ASP A 29 17.17 -3.34 6.70
CA ASP A 29 17.72 -4.39 5.84
C ASP A 29 16.77 -4.90 4.74
N ALA A 30 15.63 -4.25 4.54
CA ALA A 30 14.74 -4.55 3.43
C ALA A 30 15.33 -4.03 2.11
N GLN A 31 15.25 -4.85 1.07
CA GLN A 31 15.60 -4.41 -0.28
C GLN A 31 14.46 -3.57 -0.84
N LEU A 32 14.76 -2.37 -1.31
CA LEU A 32 13.82 -1.52 -2.01
C LEU A 32 13.83 -1.81 -3.51
N ILE A 33 12.65 -1.96 -4.10
CA ILE A 33 12.44 -2.17 -5.54
C ILE A 33 11.38 -1.18 -6.03
N TYR A 34 11.74 -0.38 -7.03
CA TYR A 34 10.80 0.42 -7.79
C TYR A 34 10.35 -0.38 -9.02
N THR A 35 9.03 -0.58 -9.14
CA THR A 35 8.47 -1.40 -10.21
C THR A 35 8.12 -0.58 -11.45
N GLY A 36 7.80 0.69 -11.28
CA GLY A 36 7.01 1.45 -12.23
C GLY A 36 5.53 1.11 -12.11
N VAL A 37 4.70 1.97 -12.68
CA VAL A 37 3.23 1.84 -12.66
C VAL A 37 2.76 0.76 -13.63
N GLY A 38 1.77 -0.02 -13.21
CA GLY A 38 1.02 -0.95 -14.05
C GLY A 38 1.58 -2.37 -14.15
N ALA A 39 0.73 -3.27 -14.62
CA ALA A 39 0.94 -4.73 -14.60
C ALA A 39 2.25 -5.20 -15.23
N ILE A 40 2.60 -4.67 -16.41
CA ILE A 40 3.79 -5.13 -17.16
C ILE A 40 5.07 -4.82 -16.39
N ASN A 41 5.16 -3.64 -15.81
CA ASN A 41 6.32 -3.21 -15.04
C ASN A 41 6.48 -4.04 -13.76
N ILE A 42 5.38 -4.35 -13.09
CA ILE A 42 5.36 -5.23 -11.92
C ILE A 42 5.88 -6.61 -12.27
N ILE A 43 5.36 -7.23 -13.33
CA ILE A 43 5.80 -8.56 -13.76
C ILE A 43 7.29 -8.55 -14.08
N ARG A 44 7.80 -7.57 -14.83
CA ARG A 44 9.22 -7.45 -15.17
C ARG A 44 10.11 -7.35 -13.94
N SER A 45 9.68 -6.58 -12.94
CA SER A 45 10.49 -6.30 -11.75
C SER A 45 10.44 -7.41 -10.71
N LEU A 46 9.30 -8.11 -10.58
CA LEU A 46 9.04 -9.00 -9.46
C LEU A 46 8.91 -10.49 -9.82
N ALA A 47 8.73 -10.86 -11.11
CA ALA A 47 8.47 -12.25 -11.51
C ALA A 47 9.59 -13.22 -11.12
N GLY A 48 10.84 -12.77 -11.11
CA GLY A 48 12.01 -13.56 -10.74
C GLY A 48 12.33 -13.63 -9.25
N LEU A 49 11.53 -12.98 -8.40
CA LEU A 49 11.78 -12.97 -6.96
C LEU A 49 11.31 -14.27 -6.30
N ASP A 50 11.98 -14.61 -5.19
CA ASP A 50 11.60 -15.73 -4.34
C ASP A 50 10.21 -15.47 -3.71
N ARG A 51 9.29 -16.43 -3.86
CA ARG A 51 7.94 -16.35 -3.31
C ARG A 51 7.88 -16.51 -1.78
N ASP A 52 8.96 -16.96 -1.17
CA ASP A 52 9.11 -17.03 0.29
C ASP A 52 9.60 -15.69 0.89
N ALA A 53 9.92 -14.70 0.07
CA ALA A 53 10.24 -13.37 0.55
C ALA A 53 9.02 -12.71 1.23
N GLU A 54 9.29 -11.92 2.27
CA GLU A 54 8.29 -11.07 2.92
C GLU A 54 8.22 -9.74 2.17
N VAL A 55 7.12 -9.48 1.50
CA VAL A 55 6.94 -8.32 0.62
C VAL A 55 6.04 -7.28 1.29
N TYR A 56 6.50 -6.04 1.29
CA TYR A 56 5.76 -4.86 1.73
C TYR A 56 5.50 -3.94 0.54
N ASN A 57 4.27 -3.87 0.07
CA ASN A 57 3.87 -2.86 -0.90
C ASN A 57 3.48 -1.58 -0.17
N ILE A 58 4.18 -0.50 -0.44
CA ILE A 58 3.92 0.83 0.15
C ILE A 58 3.71 1.81 -1.01
N GLY A 59 2.63 2.59 -0.96
CA GLY A 59 2.34 3.53 -2.05
C GLY A 59 1.13 4.40 -1.77
N TYR A 60 0.84 5.29 -2.72
CA TYR A 60 -0.31 6.17 -2.71
C TYR A 60 -1.58 5.46 -3.21
N VAL A 61 -2.74 5.95 -2.74
CA VAL A 61 -4.06 5.49 -3.18
C VAL A 61 -5.06 6.63 -3.19
N GLY A 62 -6.04 6.55 -4.09
CA GLY A 62 -7.24 7.38 -4.04
C GLY A 62 -8.34 6.75 -3.19
N SER A 63 -9.22 7.57 -2.63
CA SER A 63 -10.43 7.11 -1.93
C SER A 63 -11.57 8.11 -2.08
N ALA A 64 -12.80 7.61 -2.25
CA ALA A 64 -13.99 8.46 -2.33
C ALA A 64 -14.39 9.11 -1.00
N ASN A 65 -13.98 8.52 0.14
CA ASN A 65 -14.48 8.93 1.46
C ASN A 65 -13.47 8.89 2.61
N PHE A 66 -12.28 8.33 2.43
CA PHE A 66 -11.22 8.46 3.44
C PHE A 66 -10.52 9.81 3.30
N GLU A 67 -10.16 10.38 4.42
CA GLU A 67 -9.42 11.66 4.44
C GLU A 67 -8.02 11.50 3.86
N ILE A 68 -7.57 12.50 3.10
CA ILE A 68 -6.19 12.60 2.61
C ILE A 68 -5.25 12.58 3.82
N GLY A 69 -4.18 11.81 3.73
CA GLY A 69 -3.25 11.63 4.83
C GLY A 69 -3.54 10.42 5.73
N THR A 70 -4.61 9.68 5.44
CA THR A 70 -4.97 8.46 6.18
C THR A 70 -4.07 7.29 5.76
N TRP A 71 -3.58 6.53 6.74
CA TRP A 71 -2.94 5.25 6.49
C TRP A 71 -3.95 4.12 6.42
N VAL A 72 -3.82 3.28 5.40
CA VAL A 72 -4.71 2.13 5.15
C VAL A 72 -3.87 0.85 5.08
N GLU A 73 -4.15 -0.10 5.96
CA GLU A 73 -3.71 -1.49 5.84
C GLU A 73 -4.69 -2.20 4.92
N VAL A 74 -4.23 -2.63 3.76
CA VAL A 74 -5.06 -3.40 2.84
C VAL A 74 -5.11 -4.85 3.31
N THR A 75 -6.31 -5.35 3.56
CA THR A 75 -6.54 -6.74 3.99
C THR A 75 -6.97 -7.64 2.85
N GLU A 76 -7.53 -7.07 1.81
CA GLU A 76 -8.04 -7.75 0.63
C GLU A 76 -7.83 -6.89 -0.59
N VAL A 77 -7.47 -7.48 -1.72
CA VAL A 77 -7.37 -6.78 -2.99
C VAL A 77 -8.22 -7.45 -4.06
N ARG A 78 -8.82 -6.63 -4.91
CA ARG A 78 -9.63 -7.04 -6.05
C ARG A 78 -9.16 -6.30 -7.30
N LEU A 79 -9.10 -6.99 -8.41
CA LEU A 79 -8.91 -6.32 -9.71
C LEU A 79 -10.25 -5.72 -10.13
N ASN A 80 -10.31 -4.42 -10.32
CA ASN A 80 -11.51 -3.74 -10.77
C ASN A 80 -11.45 -3.55 -12.29
N HIS A 81 -12.21 -4.35 -13.01
CA HIS A 81 -12.29 -4.25 -14.47
C HIS A 81 -13.71 -3.87 -14.89
N PRO A 82 -13.96 -2.68 -15.44
CA PRO A 82 -15.31 -2.15 -15.66
C PRO A 82 -16.16 -2.97 -16.65
N ASN A 83 -15.53 -3.84 -17.44
CA ASN A 83 -16.20 -4.58 -18.50
C ASN A 83 -16.15 -6.11 -18.33
N VAL A 84 -15.72 -6.61 -17.21
CA VAL A 84 -15.54 -8.05 -16.99
C VAL A 84 -16.24 -8.47 -15.72
N THR A 85 -17.31 -9.24 -15.87
CA THR A 85 -18.03 -9.90 -14.78
C THR A 85 -17.44 -11.28 -14.47
N TYR A 86 -16.12 -11.40 -14.37
CA TYR A 86 -15.56 -12.62 -13.81
C TYR A 86 -15.67 -12.56 -12.29
N PRO A 87 -15.98 -13.69 -11.63
CA PRO A 87 -15.73 -13.79 -10.20
C PRO A 87 -14.21 -13.74 -10.01
N GLU A 88 -13.69 -12.54 -9.83
CA GLU A 88 -12.28 -12.35 -9.60
C GLU A 88 -11.92 -12.90 -8.22
N PRO A 89 -10.83 -13.67 -8.11
CA PRO A 89 -10.43 -14.17 -6.81
C PRO A 89 -10.15 -12.99 -5.88
N GLU A 90 -10.84 -12.97 -4.76
CA GLU A 90 -10.49 -12.11 -3.64
C GLU A 90 -9.15 -12.58 -3.10
N LEU A 91 -8.12 -11.76 -3.21
CA LEU A 91 -6.79 -12.08 -2.71
C LEU A 91 -6.63 -11.49 -1.31
N GLN A 92 -6.52 -12.37 -0.32
CA GLN A 92 -6.29 -11.98 1.06
C GLN A 92 -4.80 -11.66 1.28
N LEU A 93 -4.54 -10.57 2.01
CA LEU A 93 -3.19 -10.13 2.33
C LEU A 93 -2.80 -10.49 3.77
N SER A 94 -1.51 -10.61 3.99
CA SER A 94 -0.97 -10.85 5.32
C SER A 94 -1.11 -9.59 6.19
N PRO A 95 -1.54 -9.71 7.46
CA PRO A 95 -1.65 -8.57 8.35
C PRO A 95 -0.27 -7.98 8.67
N ILE A 96 -0.23 -6.67 8.84
CA ILE A 96 1.00 -5.96 9.22
C ILE A 96 1.26 -6.14 10.71
N THR A 97 2.44 -6.65 11.04
CA THR A 97 2.92 -6.72 12.42
C THR A 97 3.71 -5.45 12.75
N ARG A 98 3.17 -4.63 13.66
CA ARG A 98 3.90 -3.48 14.20
C ARG A 98 4.91 -3.98 15.24
N SER A 99 6.16 -3.58 15.14
CA SER A 99 7.12 -3.83 16.18
C SER A 99 6.74 -2.99 17.41
N VAL A 100 6.21 -3.68 18.42
CA VAL A 100 6.15 -3.10 19.76
C VAL A 100 7.58 -3.10 20.28
N LEU A 101 8.28 -1.95 20.21
CA LEU A 101 9.57 -1.83 20.89
C LEU A 101 9.33 -2.16 22.37
N PRO A 102 10.18 -3.03 22.97
CA PRO A 102 10.04 -3.36 24.36
C PRO A 102 10.07 -2.05 25.18
N THR A 103 8.98 -1.78 25.87
CA THR A 103 8.95 -0.68 26.85
C THR A 103 9.87 -1.11 27.98
N ASN A 104 11.08 -0.56 28.02
CA ASN A 104 11.95 -0.72 29.19
C ASN A 104 11.18 -0.21 30.42
N GLY A 105 10.47 -1.11 31.07
CA GLY A 105 10.08 -1.10 32.49
C GLY A 105 9.37 0.15 33.06
N ARG A 106 8.90 1.09 32.28
CA ARG A 106 8.09 2.21 32.78
C ARG A 106 6.64 2.03 32.33
N SER A 107 5.86 1.57 33.29
CA SER A 107 4.42 1.39 33.24
C SER A 107 3.69 2.65 32.76
N GLY A 108 2.79 2.46 31.79
CA GLY A 108 1.61 3.31 31.67
C GLY A 108 1.60 4.43 30.63
N LEU A 109 2.62 4.64 29.83
CA LEU A 109 2.54 5.60 28.72
C LEU A 109 2.02 4.89 27.45
N ARG A 110 0.73 5.02 27.15
CA ARG A 110 0.25 4.90 25.77
C ARG A 110 1.21 5.75 24.93
N ARG A 111 1.80 5.18 23.88
CA ARG A 111 2.49 5.99 22.87
C ARG A 111 1.45 6.94 22.26
N GLU A 112 1.31 8.12 22.85
CA GLU A 112 0.72 9.28 22.20
C GLU A 112 1.61 9.54 20.98
N GLY A 113 1.09 9.31 19.77
CA GLY A 113 1.76 9.70 18.54
C GLY A 113 1.76 8.73 17.36
N LEU A 114 1.35 7.47 17.52
CA LEU A 114 1.21 6.62 16.33
C LEU A 114 -0.10 6.94 15.61
N SER A 115 -0.02 7.15 14.30
CA SER A 115 -1.19 7.36 13.48
C SER A 115 -2.10 6.12 13.48
N PRO A 116 -3.43 6.30 13.52
CA PRO A 116 -4.37 5.20 13.34
C PRO A 116 -4.18 4.60 11.95
N ILE A 117 -4.39 3.30 11.84
CA ILE A 117 -4.46 2.61 10.53
C ILE A 117 -5.86 2.09 10.37
N ILE A 118 -6.48 2.40 9.23
CA ILE A 118 -7.76 1.85 8.82
C ILE A 118 -7.50 0.56 8.04
N LYS A 119 -8.30 -0.48 8.29
CA LYS A 119 -8.29 -1.70 7.49
C LYS A 119 -9.32 -1.59 6.38
N SER A 120 -8.93 -1.92 5.16
CA SER A 120 -9.81 -1.74 4.01
C SER A 120 -9.50 -2.70 2.87
N VAL A 121 -10.43 -2.76 1.92
CA VAL A 121 -10.27 -3.41 0.62
C VAL A 121 -9.62 -2.43 -0.35
N CYS A 122 -8.72 -2.93 -1.20
CA CYS A 122 -8.16 -2.19 -2.32
C CYS A 122 -8.72 -2.72 -3.64
N TYR A 123 -9.18 -1.82 -4.49
CA TYR A 123 -9.53 -2.11 -5.88
C TYR A 123 -8.40 -1.65 -6.79
N THR A 124 -7.73 -2.59 -7.43
CA THR A 124 -6.68 -2.28 -8.41
C THR A 124 -7.30 -2.06 -9.78
N ASN A 125 -6.99 -0.93 -10.39
CA ASN A 125 -7.47 -0.52 -11.70
C ASN A 125 -6.31 -0.43 -12.69
N THR A 126 -6.61 -0.50 -13.99
CA THR A 126 -5.61 -0.26 -15.05
C THR A 126 -5.35 1.22 -15.28
N ASP A 127 -6.30 2.05 -14.91
CA ASP A 127 -6.28 3.50 -15.11
C ASP A 127 -6.60 4.21 -13.79
N PHE A 128 -6.29 5.51 -13.74
CA PHE A 128 -6.61 6.35 -12.60
C PHE A 128 -8.14 6.48 -12.42
N VAL A 129 -8.63 6.21 -11.21
CA VAL A 129 -10.06 6.28 -10.88
C VAL A 129 -10.45 7.71 -10.55
N LEU A 130 -11.36 8.30 -11.34
CA LEU A 130 -11.82 9.68 -11.16
C LEU A 130 -13.17 9.79 -10.44
N ALA A 131 -13.89 8.68 -10.29
CA ALA A 131 -15.14 8.61 -9.54
C ALA A 131 -15.44 7.16 -9.16
N SER A 132 -16.11 6.97 -8.03
CA SER A 132 -16.58 5.66 -7.59
C SER A 132 -17.77 5.78 -6.66
N ASP A 133 -18.73 4.85 -6.80
CA ASP A 133 -19.82 4.65 -5.85
C ASP A 133 -19.43 3.75 -4.67
N TYR A 134 -18.28 3.08 -4.76
CA TYR A 134 -17.75 2.25 -3.68
C TYR A 134 -17.29 3.13 -2.52
N LYS A 135 -17.69 2.73 -1.32
CA LYS A 135 -17.34 3.40 -0.05
C LYS A 135 -16.43 2.48 0.76
N ASP A 136 -15.72 3.08 1.72
CA ASP A 136 -14.87 2.37 2.67
C ASP A 136 -13.80 1.48 2.00
N CYS A 137 -13.29 1.96 0.87
CA CYS A 137 -12.26 1.31 0.08
C CYS A 137 -11.26 2.30 -0.50
N VAL A 138 -10.17 1.75 -1.04
CA VAL A 138 -9.13 2.51 -1.72
C VAL A 138 -8.89 1.96 -3.12
N PHE A 139 -8.28 2.79 -3.97
CA PHE A 139 -7.99 2.47 -5.37
C PHE A 139 -6.51 2.66 -5.65
N ASP A 140 -5.89 1.67 -6.31
CA ASP A 140 -4.52 1.73 -6.80
C ASP A 140 -4.41 1.18 -8.23
N MET A 141 -3.18 1.07 -8.75
CA MET A 141 -2.92 0.56 -10.09
C MET A 141 -1.99 -0.67 -10.09
N GLU A 142 -1.60 -1.21 -8.93
CA GLU A 142 -0.52 -2.19 -8.81
C GLU A 142 -0.84 -3.43 -7.98
N LEU A 143 -1.54 -3.31 -6.86
CA LEU A 143 -1.55 -4.31 -5.80
C LEU A 143 -2.12 -5.67 -6.22
N ALA A 144 -3.19 -5.72 -7.03
CA ALA A 144 -3.72 -7.00 -7.51
C ALA A 144 -2.70 -7.76 -8.38
N PHE A 145 -1.91 -7.03 -9.17
CA PHE A 145 -0.86 -7.64 -9.99
C PHE A 145 0.29 -8.17 -9.14
N ILE A 146 0.68 -7.46 -8.08
CA ILE A 146 1.68 -7.94 -7.11
C ILE A 146 1.16 -9.19 -6.41
N ALA A 147 -0.10 -9.17 -5.93
CA ALA A 147 -0.73 -10.28 -5.23
C ALA A 147 -0.86 -11.53 -6.12
N SER A 148 -1.15 -11.35 -7.42
CA SER A 148 -1.25 -12.45 -8.38
C SER A 148 0.07 -13.20 -8.61
N LEU A 149 1.21 -12.62 -8.22
CA LEU A 149 2.50 -13.29 -8.29
C LEU A 149 2.70 -14.38 -7.22
N GLY A 150 1.81 -14.45 -6.20
CA GLY A 150 1.76 -15.55 -5.25
C GLY A 150 2.83 -15.50 -4.17
N PHE A 151 3.24 -14.33 -3.70
CA PHE A 151 4.09 -14.21 -2.51
C PHE A 151 3.36 -14.73 -1.28
N LYS A 152 4.01 -15.58 -0.47
CA LYS A 152 3.40 -16.18 0.73
C LYS A 152 3.12 -15.16 1.83
N GLN A 153 3.91 -14.11 1.89
CA GLN A 153 3.74 -13.00 2.84
C GLN A 153 3.77 -11.69 2.06
N LEU A 154 2.60 -11.20 1.74
CA LEU A 154 2.40 -9.90 1.11
C LEU A 154 1.61 -9.00 2.06
N HIS A 155 2.23 -7.92 2.45
CA HIS A 155 1.65 -6.84 3.24
C HIS A 155 1.45 -5.62 2.35
N SER A 156 0.36 -4.91 2.51
CA SER A 156 0.18 -3.65 1.79
C SER A 156 -0.25 -2.54 2.74
N LEU A 157 0.48 -1.44 2.65
CA LEU A 157 0.27 -0.23 3.42
C LEU A 157 0.16 0.94 2.45
N LYS A 158 -0.99 1.58 2.46
CA LYS A 158 -1.31 2.64 1.53
C LYS A 158 -1.56 3.96 2.25
N TYR A 159 -1.23 5.05 1.59
CA TYR A 159 -1.45 6.41 2.08
C TYR A 159 -2.42 7.13 1.14
N VAL A 160 -3.53 7.61 1.66
CA VAL A 160 -4.53 8.30 0.86
C VAL A 160 -3.97 9.64 0.38
N SER A 161 -3.78 9.75 -0.94
CA SER A 161 -3.21 10.93 -1.59
C SER A 161 -4.28 11.87 -2.14
N ASP A 162 -5.42 11.34 -2.52
CA ASP A 162 -6.44 12.09 -3.24
C ASP A 162 -7.84 11.55 -3.02
N ASN A 163 -8.81 12.40 -3.35
CA ASN A 163 -10.24 12.06 -3.33
C ASN A 163 -10.73 11.74 -4.75
N LEU A 164 -10.02 10.85 -5.46
CA LEU A 164 -10.27 10.49 -6.85
C LEU A 164 -10.14 11.70 -7.80
N SER A 165 -9.14 12.55 -7.56
CA SER A 165 -8.85 13.74 -8.33
C SER A 165 -7.38 13.79 -8.72
N LEU A 166 -7.10 13.91 -10.01
CA LEU A 166 -5.72 14.08 -10.51
C LEU A 166 -5.06 15.34 -9.94
N HIS A 167 -5.82 16.40 -9.72
CA HIS A 167 -5.29 17.64 -9.17
C HIS A 167 -4.75 17.41 -7.76
N THR A 168 -5.55 16.83 -6.86
CA THR A 168 -5.11 16.56 -5.48
C THR A 168 -3.96 15.56 -5.42
N TYR A 169 -3.92 14.58 -6.32
CA TYR A 169 -2.82 13.64 -6.44
C TYR A 169 -1.50 14.37 -6.78
N HIS A 170 -1.50 15.21 -7.80
CA HIS A 170 -0.32 15.97 -8.21
C HIS A 170 0.19 16.92 -7.13
N ASP A 171 -0.71 17.62 -6.46
CA ASP A 171 -0.34 18.55 -5.38
C ASP A 171 0.39 17.84 -4.24
N LEU A 172 -0.02 16.62 -3.91
CA LEU A 172 0.57 15.88 -2.80
C LEU A 172 1.88 15.17 -3.18
N THR A 173 1.98 14.63 -4.40
CA THR A 173 3.10 13.77 -4.81
C THR A 173 4.25 14.53 -5.42
N HIS A 174 4.00 15.68 -6.06
CA HIS A 174 5.02 16.47 -6.76
C HIS A 174 5.29 17.83 -6.12
N GLY A 175 4.53 18.19 -5.09
CA GLY A 175 4.62 19.50 -4.43
C GLY A 175 3.93 20.60 -5.24
N VAL A 176 3.50 21.64 -4.55
CA VAL A 176 3.04 22.88 -5.22
C VAL A 176 4.30 23.67 -5.56
N GLU A 177 4.60 23.83 -6.86
CA GLU A 177 5.59 24.82 -7.30
C GLU A 177 5.11 26.26 -7.02
#